data_b9e6cae017e3d01ace0175fdb7ef5c68
#
_entry.id   b9e6cae017e3d01ace0175fdb7ef5c68
#
_cell.length_a   1.000
_cell.length_b   1.000
_cell.length_c   1.000
_cell.angle_alpha   90.00
_cell.angle_beta   90.00
_cell.angle_gamma   90.00
#
_symmetry.space_group_name_H-M   'P 1'
#
loop_
_entity.id
_entity.type
_entity.pdbx_description
1 polymer ?
#
loop_
_entity_poly.entity_id
_entity_poly.type
_entity_poly.pdbx_seq_one_letter_code
_entity_poly.pdbx_strand_id
1 'polypeptide(L)'
;MEATESPVLIDVWTVDPSREPELLDRILEITRDLLVDHPGFVSAQVYESVDLGAVMIRVAMRTTKDRQAVMDSSDVHSALRELRAIAHAHARLFRLVESFGDTA
;
A
#
# COMPACT_ATOMS: atom_id res chain seq x y z
N MET A 1 10.08 -21.60 13.53
CA MET A 1 9.66 -21.11 13.16
C MET A 1 9.30 -20.73 12.34
N GLU A 2 8.99 -20.37 12.19
CA GLU A 2 8.63 -20.01 11.64
C GLU A 2 8.22 -19.60 10.70
N ALA A 3 7.57 -19.84 10.70
CA ALA A 3 7.08 -19.52 9.46
C ALA A 3 7.38 -18.11 9.15
N THR A 4 7.93 -17.86 8.07
CA THR A 4 8.22 -16.52 7.66
C THR A 4 6.94 -15.90 7.16
N GLU A 5 6.69 -14.69 7.58
CA GLU A 5 5.59 -13.91 7.02
C GLU A 5 5.91 -13.56 5.58
N SER A 6 4.88 -13.42 4.78
CA SER A 6 5.01 -12.89 3.45
C SER A 6 5.63 -11.50 3.50
N PRO A 7 6.41 -11.12 2.52
CA PRO A 7 6.87 -9.75 2.42
C PRO A 7 5.69 -8.78 2.41
N VAL A 8 5.91 -7.60 2.97
CA VAL A 8 4.92 -6.54 2.92
C VAL A 8 5.29 -5.56 1.83
N LEU A 9 4.28 -5.02 1.16
CA LEU A 9 4.49 -3.97 0.17
C LEU A 9 4.45 -2.63 0.90
N ILE A 10 5.46 -1.81 0.68
CA ILE A 10 5.46 -0.43 1.15
C ILE A 10 5.61 0.45 -0.07
N ASP A 11 4.64 1.31 -0.27
CA ASP A 11 4.57 2.18 -1.45
C ASP A 11 4.51 3.62 -0.95
N VAL A 12 5.46 4.44 -1.39
CA VAL A 12 5.49 5.85 -1.02
C VAL A 12 5.11 6.67 -2.25
N TRP A 13 4.05 7.45 -2.11
CA TRP A 13 3.56 8.32 -3.17
C TRP A 13 3.93 9.76 -2.83
N THR A 14 4.65 10.41 -3.72
CA THR A 14 5.00 11.83 -3.56
C THR A 14 4.17 12.67 -4.51
N VAL A 15 3.75 13.83 -4.04
CA VAL A 15 2.79 14.66 -4.75
C VAL A 15 3.02 16.12 -4.36
N ASP A 16 2.59 17.04 -5.21
CA ASP A 16 2.55 18.44 -4.83
C ASP A 16 1.71 18.57 -3.55
N PRO A 17 2.21 19.26 -2.52
CA PRO A 17 1.47 19.34 -1.25
C PRO A 17 0.04 19.82 -1.39
N SER A 18 -0.25 20.68 -2.37
CA SER A 18 -1.62 21.16 -2.60
C SER A 18 -2.55 20.06 -3.08
N ARG A 19 -2.02 18.97 -3.61
CA ARG A 19 -2.81 17.85 -4.09
C ARG A 19 -2.78 16.64 -3.15
N GLU A 20 -2.11 16.76 -2.02
CA GLU A 20 -2.04 15.63 -1.09
C GLU A 20 -3.42 15.16 -0.61
N PRO A 21 -4.38 16.06 -0.26
CA PRO A 21 -5.70 15.59 0.14
C PRO A 21 -6.39 14.75 -0.92
N GLU A 22 -6.25 15.12 -2.18
CA GLU A 22 -6.80 14.37 -3.29
C GLU A 22 -6.17 12.98 -3.38
N LEU A 23 -4.85 12.93 -3.28
CA LEU A 23 -4.12 11.67 -3.33
C LEU A 23 -4.52 10.76 -2.16
N LEU A 24 -4.60 11.33 -0.95
CA LEU A 24 -4.96 10.56 0.23
C LEU A 24 -6.36 9.96 0.08
N ASP A 25 -7.32 10.76 -0.35
CA ASP A 25 -8.68 10.29 -0.55
C ASP A 25 -8.75 9.13 -1.54
N ARG A 26 -8.01 9.24 -2.64
CA ARG A 26 -7.99 8.20 -3.66
C ARG A 26 -7.35 6.92 -3.14
N ILE A 27 -6.26 7.03 -2.41
CA ILE A 27 -5.61 5.85 -1.84
C ILE A 27 -6.53 5.16 -0.84
N LEU A 28 -7.24 5.94 -0.02
CA LEU A 28 -8.20 5.37 0.92
C LEU A 28 -9.34 4.65 0.20
N GLU A 29 -9.85 5.24 -0.88
CA GLU A 29 -10.88 4.61 -1.72
C GLU A 29 -10.42 3.28 -2.28
N ILE A 30 -9.23 3.28 -2.89
CA ILE A 30 -8.67 2.07 -3.49
C ILE A 30 -8.53 0.97 -2.43
N THR A 31 -8.04 1.35 -1.26
CA THR A 31 -7.84 0.39 -0.18
C THR A 31 -9.16 -0.23 0.25
N ARG A 32 -10.18 0.60 0.48
CA ARG A 32 -11.50 0.13 0.92
C ARG A 32 -12.19 -0.70 -0.14
N ASP A 33 -12.13 -0.26 -1.38
CA ASP A 33 -12.97 -0.82 -2.43
C ASP A 33 -12.33 -1.99 -3.16
N LEU A 34 -11.00 -2.02 -3.23
CA LEU A 34 -10.31 -3.02 -4.04
C LEU A 34 -9.42 -3.95 -3.23
N LEU A 35 -8.90 -3.53 -2.10
CA LEU A 35 -7.94 -4.35 -1.36
C LEU A 35 -8.54 -5.12 -0.21
N VAL A 36 -9.37 -4.48 0.59
CA VAL A 36 -9.86 -5.06 1.85
C VAL A 36 -10.59 -6.37 1.62
N ASP A 37 -11.38 -6.46 0.56
CA ASP A 37 -12.17 -7.64 0.27
C ASP A 37 -11.46 -8.64 -0.63
N HIS A 38 -10.22 -8.37 -1.00
CA HIS A 38 -9.48 -9.27 -1.88
C HIS A 38 -9.06 -10.51 -1.10
N PRO A 39 -9.19 -11.70 -1.71
CA PRO A 39 -8.74 -12.93 -1.03
C PRO A 39 -7.28 -12.82 -0.61
N GLY A 40 -7.01 -13.23 0.63
CA GLY A 40 -5.66 -13.18 1.15
C GLY A 40 -5.24 -11.86 1.75
N PHE A 41 -6.11 -10.85 1.75
CA PHE A 41 -5.81 -9.59 2.41
C PHE A 41 -5.64 -9.81 3.91
N VAL A 42 -4.57 -9.26 4.48
CA VAL A 42 -4.31 -9.35 5.92
C VAL A 42 -4.49 -7.98 6.58
N SER A 43 -3.79 -6.98 6.10
CA SER A 43 -3.88 -5.65 6.70
C SER A 43 -3.31 -4.60 5.75
N ALA A 44 -3.72 -3.37 5.98
CA ALA A 44 -3.13 -2.22 5.29
C ALA A 44 -3.13 -1.05 6.25
N GLN A 45 -2.07 -0.25 6.20
CA GLN A 45 -1.96 0.99 6.95
C GLN A 45 -1.63 2.10 5.97
N VAL A 46 -2.32 3.20 6.10
CA VAL A 46 -2.07 4.37 5.26
C VAL A 46 -1.57 5.49 6.16
N TYR A 47 -0.46 6.10 5.77
CA TYR A 47 0.17 7.18 6.54
C TYR A 47 0.30 8.40 5.65
N GLU A 48 0.10 9.58 6.22
CA GLU A 48 0.44 10.79 5.49
C GLU A 48 1.66 11.45 6.14
N SER A 49 2.43 12.11 5.30
CA SER A 49 3.63 12.80 5.76
C SER A 49 3.25 13.97 6.67
N VAL A 50 3.99 14.13 7.77
CA VAL A 50 3.73 15.22 8.71
C VAL A 50 3.98 16.58 8.06
N ASP A 51 4.95 16.64 7.14
CA ASP A 51 5.30 17.89 6.46
C ASP A 51 4.64 18.02 5.10
N LEU A 52 3.64 17.20 4.82
CA LEU A 52 2.87 17.17 3.59
C LEU A 52 3.71 16.77 2.36
N GLY A 53 3.01 16.37 1.32
CA GLY A 53 3.65 16.02 0.06
C GLY A 53 3.90 14.55 -0.15
N ALA A 54 3.53 13.69 0.81
CA ALA A 54 3.70 12.25 0.64
C ALA A 54 2.63 11.47 1.38
N VAL A 55 2.25 10.32 0.79
CA VAL A 55 1.36 9.36 1.43
C VAL A 55 2.04 8.00 1.28
N MET A 56 2.07 7.23 2.36
CA MET A 56 2.64 5.89 2.34
C MET A 56 1.55 4.88 2.63
N ILE A 57 1.56 3.77 1.91
CA ILE A 57 0.68 2.66 2.22
C ILE A 57 1.52 1.40 2.45
N ARG A 58 1.17 0.67 3.50
CA ARG A 58 1.78 -0.62 3.81
C ARG A 58 0.69 -1.67 3.67
N VAL A 59 0.93 -2.68 2.82
CA VAL A 59 -0.05 -3.72 2.56
C VAL A 59 0.56 -5.08 2.85
N ALA A 60 -0.15 -5.88 3.65
CA ALA A 60 0.25 -7.25 3.94
C ALA A 60 -0.79 -8.20 3.37
N MET A 61 -0.33 -9.18 2.60
CA MET A 61 -1.16 -10.24 2.05
C MET A 61 -0.71 -11.56 2.63
N ARG A 62 -1.61 -12.54 2.66
CA ARG A 62 -1.32 -13.83 3.27
C ARG A 62 -0.18 -14.57 2.57
N THR A 63 -0.17 -14.55 1.24
CA THR A 63 0.84 -15.26 0.47
C THR A 63 1.31 -14.42 -0.70
N THR A 64 2.45 -14.79 -1.25
CA THR A 64 2.97 -14.16 -2.46
C THR A 64 1.98 -14.30 -3.62
N LYS A 65 1.32 -15.45 -3.68
CA LYS A 65 0.35 -15.70 -4.74
C LYS A 65 -0.85 -14.75 -4.62
N ASP A 66 -1.32 -14.52 -3.40
CA ASP A 66 -2.42 -13.58 -3.18
C ASP A 66 -2.01 -12.17 -3.58
N ARG A 67 -0.79 -11.77 -3.23
CA ARG A 67 -0.28 -10.46 -3.62
C ARG A 67 -0.20 -10.33 -5.14
N GLN A 68 0.27 -11.37 -5.80
CA GLN A 68 0.36 -11.34 -7.26
C GLN A 68 -1.02 -11.20 -7.89
N ALA A 69 -2.02 -11.85 -7.30
CA ALA A 69 -3.40 -11.73 -7.80
C ALA A 69 -3.90 -10.30 -7.72
N VAL A 70 -3.55 -9.58 -6.65
CA VAL A 70 -3.89 -8.16 -6.57
C VAL A 70 -3.20 -7.37 -7.67
N MET A 71 -1.92 -7.62 -7.87
CA MET A 71 -1.15 -6.90 -8.89
C MET A 71 -1.64 -7.20 -10.30
N ASP A 72 -2.23 -8.37 -10.51
CA ASP A 72 -2.77 -8.75 -11.82
C ASP A 72 -4.21 -8.27 -12.04
N SER A 73 -4.84 -7.70 -11.03
CA SER A 73 -6.21 -7.23 -11.12
C SER A 73 -6.29 -6.01 -12.05
N SER A 74 -7.19 -6.06 -13.02
CA SER A 74 -7.36 -4.94 -13.95
C SER A 74 -7.90 -3.70 -13.23
N ASP A 75 -8.73 -3.90 -12.20
CA ASP A 75 -9.27 -2.77 -11.43
C ASP A 75 -8.16 -2.07 -10.66
N VAL A 76 -7.23 -2.82 -10.07
CA VAL A 76 -6.10 -2.25 -9.37
C VAL A 76 -5.20 -1.51 -10.35
N HIS A 77 -4.93 -2.12 -11.50
CA HIS A 77 -4.11 -1.47 -12.54
C HIS A 77 -4.69 -0.14 -12.98
N SER A 78 -6.00 -0.09 -13.21
CA SER A 78 -6.67 1.14 -13.62
C SER A 78 -6.56 2.21 -12.54
N ALA A 79 -6.79 1.82 -11.29
CA ALA A 79 -6.72 2.75 -10.17
C ALA A 79 -5.31 3.32 -10.01
N LEU A 80 -4.29 2.46 -10.12
CA LEU A 80 -2.91 2.92 -9.99
C LEU A 80 -2.52 3.83 -11.14
N ARG A 81 -3.03 3.56 -12.35
CA ARG A 81 -2.75 4.43 -13.49
C ARG A 81 -3.29 5.84 -13.24
N GLU A 82 -4.49 5.92 -12.66
CA GLU A 82 -5.07 7.24 -12.32
C GLU A 82 -4.22 7.96 -11.30
N LEU A 83 -3.74 7.24 -10.28
CA LEU A 83 -2.88 7.87 -9.28
C LEU A 83 -1.58 8.37 -9.88
N ARG A 84 -1.00 7.61 -10.82
CA ARG A 84 0.27 7.99 -11.43
C ARG A 84 0.14 9.24 -12.30
N ALA A 85 -1.08 9.63 -12.64
CA ALA A 85 -1.29 10.87 -13.37
C ALA A 85 -1.08 12.10 -12.49
N ILE A 86 -1.17 11.95 -11.16
CA ILE A 86 -1.05 13.09 -10.26
C ILE A 86 0.11 12.97 -9.26
N ALA A 87 0.73 11.78 -9.15
CA ALA A 87 1.76 11.56 -8.12
C ALA A 87 2.77 10.55 -8.61
N HIS A 88 3.92 10.52 -7.94
CA HIS A 88 4.97 9.55 -8.22
C HIS A 88 4.99 8.48 -7.15
N ALA A 89 5.10 7.22 -7.57
CA ALA A 89 5.10 6.09 -6.66
C ALA A 89 6.47 5.43 -6.61
N HIS A 90 6.83 4.97 -5.43
CA HIS A 90 8.04 4.19 -5.24
C HIS A 90 7.69 3.03 -4.32
N ALA A 91 7.53 1.85 -4.91
CA ALA A 91 7.07 0.66 -4.18
C ALA A 91 8.20 -0.34 -4.05
N ARG A 92 8.27 -0.96 -2.88
CA ARG A 92 9.21 -2.05 -2.62
C ARG A 92 8.57 -3.08 -1.72
N LEU A 93 9.05 -4.30 -1.85
CA LEU A 93 8.68 -5.37 -0.93
C LEU A 93 9.72 -5.45 0.17
N PHE A 94 9.27 -5.57 1.40
CA PHE A 94 10.13 -5.66 2.56
C PHE A 94 9.80 -6.90 3.37
N ARG A 95 10.82 -7.50 3.95
CA ARG A 95 10.64 -8.62 4.88
C ARG A 95 11.04 -8.14 6.26
N LEU A 96 10.17 -8.42 7.23
CA LEU A 96 10.51 -8.12 8.61
C LEU A 96 11.70 -8.98 9.02
N VAL A 97 12.75 -8.33 9.52
CA VAL A 97 13.95 -9.03 10.01
C VAL A 97 13.84 -9.26 11.50
N GLU A 98 13.46 -8.23 12.24
CA GLU A 98 13.39 -8.33 13.69
C GLU A 98 12.58 -7.16 14.23
N SER A 99 11.85 -7.42 15.31
CA SER A 99 11.08 -6.38 16.02
C SER A 99 11.70 -6.13 17.38
N PHE A 100 11.68 -4.85 17.77
CA PHE A 100 12.12 -4.44 19.10
C PHE A 100 11.02 -3.58 19.70
N GLY A 101 10.82 -3.72 21.02
CA GLY A 101 9.81 -2.93 21.70
C GLY A 101 8.40 -3.39 21.40
N ASP A 102 7.42 -2.55 21.77
CA ASP A 102 6.02 -2.88 21.50
C ASP A 102 5.70 -2.65 20.03
N THR A 103 4.92 -3.57 19.47
CA THR A 103 4.52 -3.50 18.07
C THR A 103 3.02 -3.22 17.98
N ALA A 104 2.59 -2.22 18.68
CA ALA A 104 1.18 -1.90 18.70
C ALA A 104 0.67 -1.53 17.32
#